data_820949599347b2a3f87203fbf7501268
#
_entry.id   820949599347b2a3f87203fbf7501268
#
_cell.length_a   1.000
_cell.length_b   1.000
_cell.length_c   1.000
_cell.angle_alpha   90.00
_cell.angle_beta   90.00
_cell.angle_gamma   90.00
#
_symmetry.space_group_name_H-M   'P 1'
#
loop_
_entity.id
_entity.type
_entity.pdbx_description
1 polymer ?
#
loop_
_entity_poly.entity_id
_entity_poly.type
_entity_poly.pdbx_seq_one_letter_code
_entity_poly.pdbx_strand_id
1 'polypeptide(L)'
;MRKLVRMDFFFYGTLLDEDVRRLVLGPEAARLGLVPARLPGYRRVAKGYSSVPLLARRSGASVEGLLACGLDCRQAARLRHYEGRDYRLARCKVRLADGRACAAMVYLGQGRIPLPRGSWRLGEWQRRSKPAFLKLAALWLAAYRQAGYETRGRVRWVKRWAARD
;
A
#
# COMPACT_ATOMS: atom_id res chain seq x y z
N MET A 1 13.78 1.07 27.16
CA MET A 1 12.97 1.73 26.13
C MET A 1 12.63 0.72 25.04
N ARG A 2 11.34 0.44 24.75
CA ARG A 2 10.95 -0.39 23.60
C ARG A 2 11.18 0.41 22.32
N LYS A 3 12.10 -0.06 21.46
CA LYS A 3 12.31 0.51 20.14
C LYS A 3 10.98 0.46 19.35
N LEU A 4 10.42 1.61 19.02
CA LEU A 4 9.23 1.69 18.17
C LEU A 4 9.61 1.16 16.78
N VAL A 5 8.99 0.05 16.39
CA VAL A 5 9.19 -0.50 15.03
C VAL A 5 8.51 0.44 14.05
N ARG A 6 9.29 0.99 13.13
CA ARG A 6 8.86 1.83 12.02
C ARG A 6 9.15 1.12 10.71
N MET A 7 8.26 1.23 9.74
CA MET A 7 8.40 0.57 8.43
C MET A 7 8.09 1.53 7.31
N ASP A 8 8.85 1.44 6.23
CA ASP A 8 8.63 2.21 5.04
C ASP A 8 7.82 1.40 4.02
N PHE A 9 6.79 2.00 3.45
CA PHE A 9 5.91 1.38 2.47
C PHE A 9 5.94 2.15 1.15
N PHE A 10 5.93 1.43 0.04
CA PHE A 10 5.77 2.02 -1.29
C PHE A 10 4.33 1.88 -1.77
N PHE A 11 3.68 3.01 -2.03
CA PHE A 11 2.33 3.11 -2.53
C PHE A 11 2.34 3.37 -4.04
N TYR A 12 1.58 2.56 -4.78
CA TYR A 12 1.48 2.65 -6.24
C TYR A 12 0.04 2.67 -6.76
N GLY A 13 -0.94 2.48 -5.90
CA GLY A 13 -2.35 2.34 -6.23
C GLY A 13 -3.22 3.42 -5.59
N THR A 14 -4.36 3.00 -5.07
CA THR A 14 -5.37 3.90 -4.47
C THR A 14 -4.84 4.69 -3.27
N LEU A 15 -3.80 4.19 -2.58
CA LEU A 15 -3.11 4.91 -1.52
C LEU A 15 -2.27 6.12 -2.01
N LEU A 16 -2.17 6.35 -3.33
CA LEU A 16 -1.68 7.61 -3.88
C LEU A 16 -2.68 8.76 -3.66
N ASP A 17 -3.94 8.45 -3.42
CA ASP A 17 -4.96 9.42 -3.07
C ASP A 17 -4.91 9.75 -1.57
N GLU A 18 -4.94 11.04 -1.24
CA GLU A 18 -4.82 11.51 0.16
C GLU A 18 -6.00 11.08 1.02
N ASP A 19 -7.23 11.12 0.48
CA ASP A 19 -8.41 10.75 1.25
C ASP A 19 -8.40 9.26 1.59
N VAL A 20 -7.93 8.41 0.66
CA VAL A 20 -7.74 6.98 0.92
C VAL A 20 -6.67 6.76 2.00
N ARG A 21 -5.52 7.45 1.92
CA ARG A 21 -4.49 7.35 2.96
C ARG A 21 -5.01 7.77 4.33
N ARG A 22 -5.72 8.90 4.39
CA ARG A 22 -6.30 9.41 5.64
C ARG A 22 -7.32 8.43 6.23
N LEU A 23 -8.16 7.85 5.38
CA LEU A 23 -9.14 6.84 5.78
C LEU A 23 -8.47 5.58 6.32
N VAL A 24 -7.49 5.03 5.60
CA VAL A 24 -6.83 3.75 5.92
C VAL A 24 -5.88 3.90 7.10
N LEU A 25 -5.00 4.89 7.07
CA LEU A 25 -3.91 5.03 8.05
C LEU A 25 -4.31 5.87 9.27
N GLY A 26 -5.47 6.53 9.21
CA GLY A 26 -5.98 7.40 10.27
C GLY A 26 -5.46 8.85 10.14
N PRO A 27 -5.85 9.73 11.10
CA PRO A 27 -5.56 11.16 11.03
C PRO A 27 -4.05 11.47 11.02
N GLU A 28 -3.23 10.60 11.60
CA GLU A 28 -1.76 10.75 11.61
C GLU A 28 -1.13 10.57 10.21
N ALA A 29 -1.91 10.12 9.22
CA ALA A 29 -1.43 9.99 7.84
C ALA A 29 -0.95 11.32 7.24
N ALA A 30 -1.51 12.44 7.67
CA ALA A 30 -1.09 13.78 7.24
C ALA A 30 0.35 14.15 7.66
N ARG A 31 0.89 13.46 8.67
CA ARG A 31 2.25 13.66 9.18
C ARG A 31 3.29 12.71 8.61
N LEU A 32 2.87 11.78 7.73
CA LEU A 32 3.80 10.86 7.10
C LEU A 32 4.74 11.60 6.14
N GLY A 33 6.01 11.27 6.22
CA GLY A 33 6.98 11.64 5.20
C GLY A 33 6.66 10.89 3.91
N LEU A 34 6.19 11.59 2.89
CA LEU A 34 5.90 11.04 1.58
C LEU A 34 6.95 11.53 0.58
N VAL A 35 7.66 10.58 -0.03
CA VAL A 35 8.73 10.89 -0.98
C VAL A 35 8.42 10.24 -2.33
N PRO A 36 8.45 11.00 -3.45
CA PRO A 36 8.34 10.41 -4.78
C PRO A 36 9.41 9.34 -4.99
N ALA A 37 8.99 8.19 -5.47
CA ALA A 37 9.87 7.05 -5.70
C ALA A 37 9.40 6.22 -6.89
N ARG A 38 10.26 5.32 -7.37
CA ARG A 38 9.96 4.38 -8.47
C ARG A 38 10.29 2.96 -8.06
N LEU A 39 9.44 2.02 -8.43
CA LEU A 39 9.67 0.58 -8.26
C LEU A 39 10.09 -0.02 -9.61
N PRO A 40 11.38 -0.37 -9.80
CA PRO A 40 11.88 -0.98 -11.03
C PRO A 40 11.37 -2.40 -11.22
N GLY A 41 11.29 -2.85 -12.48
CA GLY A 41 10.95 -4.23 -12.84
C GLY A 41 9.46 -4.55 -12.83
N TYR A 42 8.61 -3.53 -12.72
CA TYR A 42 7.16 -3.66 -12.70
C TYR A 42 6.47 -2.65 -13.59
N ARG A 43 5.26 -3.00 -14.01
CA ARG A 43 4.29 -2.06 -14.60
C ARG A 43 2.98 -2.13 -13.81
N ARG A 44 2.27 -1.01 -13.75
CA ARG A 44 0.94 -0.91 -13.16
C ARG A 44 -0.11 -1.31 -14.18
N VAL A 45 -1.01 -2.22 -13.79
CA VAL A 45 -2.08 -2.74 -14.65
C VAL A 45 -3.40 -2.70 -13.91
N ALA A 46 -4.50 -2.58 -14.65
CA ALA A 46 -5.84 -2.69 -14.08
C ALA A 46 -6.13 -4.16 -13.73
N LYS A 47 -6.71 -4.40 -12.55
CA LYS A 47 -7.15 -5.74 -12.12
C LYS A 47 -8.52 -6.06 -12.74
N GLY A 48 -8.53 -6.59 -13.96
CA GLY A 48 -9.76 -7.01 -14.63
C GLY A 48 -10.83 -5.91 -14.62
N TYR A 49 -12.00 -6.21 -14.05
CA TYR A 49 -13.09 -5.24 -13.86
C TYR A 49 -12.98 -4.42 -12.55
N SER A 50 -11.98 -4.70 -11.73
CA SER A 50 -11.77 -3.98 -10.48
C SER A 50 -11.22 -2.58 -10.74
N SER A 51 -11.65 -1.61 -9.92
CA SER A 51 -11.13 -0.25 -9.96
C SER A 51 -9.73 -0.09 -9.37
N VAL A 52 -9.14 -1.16 -8.82
CA VAL A 52 -7.81 -1.11 -8.17
C VAL A 52 -6.72 -1.68 -9.07
N PRO A 53 -5.47 -1.19 -8.95
CA PRO A 53 -4.36 -1.68 -9.76
C PRO A 53 -3.67 -2.91 -9.15
N LEU A 54 -2.97 -3.62 -10.04
CA LEU A 54 -1.98 -4.63 -9.70
C LEU A 54 -0.62 -4.27 -10.28
N LEU A 55 0.43 -4.86 -9.74
CA LEU A 55 1.77 -4.84 -10.32
C LEU A 55 2.03 -6.13 -11.10
N ALA A 56 2.34 -5.97 -12.37
CA ALA A 56 2.82 -7.05 -13.22
C ALA A 56 4.34 -6.89 -13.43
N ARG A 57 5.09 -7.97 -13.34
CA ARG A 57 6.53 -7.94 -13.64
C ARG A 57 6.77 -7.56 -15.10
N ARG A 58 7.70 -6.64 -15.32
CA ARG A 58 8.16 -6.25 -16.65
C ARG A 58 9.59 -5.72 -16.58
N SER A 59 10.52 -6.44 -17.16
CA SER A 59 11.91 -6.01 -17.27
C SER A 59 11.99 -4.66 -18.02
N GLY A 60 12.87 -3.77 -17.56
CA GLY A 60 13.06 -2.45 -18.13
C GLY A 60 11.98 -1.42 -17.81
N ALA A 61 10.85 -1.83 -17.21
CA ALA A 61 9.80 -0.90 -16.77
C ALA A 61 10.01 -0.46 -15.32
N SER A 62 9.35 0.62 -14.94
CA SER A 62 9.25 1.05 -13.54
C SER A 62 7.90 1.69 -13.26
N VAL A 63 7.46 1.63 -12.01
CA VAL A 63 6.20 2.20 -11.54
C VAL A 63 6.49 3.38 -10.65
N GLU A 64 5.91 4.53 -10.97
CA GLU A 64 5.95 5.71 -10.13
C GLU A 64 4.99 5.57 -8.96
N GLY A 65 5.39 6.07 -7.79
CA GLY A 65 4.61 6.02 -6.59
C GLY A 65 5.17 6.90 -5.48
N LEU A 66 4.74 6.64 -4.25
CA LEU A 66 5.17 7.35 -3.06
C LEU A 66 5.78 6.37 -2.06
N LEU A 67 6.96 6.69 -1.58
CA LEU A 67 7.54 6.05 -0.41
C LEU A 67 6.98 6.77 0.83
N ALA A 68 6.19 6.04 1.62
CA ALA A 68 5.67 6.50 2.90
C ALA A 68 6.61 6.02 4.02
N CYS A 69 7.27 6.96 4.66
CA CYS A 69 8.31 6.68 5.64
C CYS A 69 7.76 6.56 7.05
N GLY A 70 8.20 5.54 7.76
CA GLY A 70 8.04 5.44 9.20
C GLY A 70 6.63 5.09 9.70
N LEU A 71 5.88 4.27 8.98
CA LEU A 71 4.59 3.77 9.46
C LEU A 71 4.79 2.97 10.76
N ASP A 72 3.93 3.23 11.73
CA ASP A 72 3.91 2.47 12.96
C ASP A 72 3.15 1.13 12.82
N CYS A 73 3.17 0.33 13.89
CA CYS A 73 2.54 -0.98 13.90
C CYS A 73 1.02 -0.92 13.71
N ARG A 74 0.35 0.14 14.16
CA ARG A 74 -1.11 0.30 14.00
C ARG A 74 -1.45 0.62 12.56
N GLN A 75 -0.72 1.55 11.97
CA GLN A 75 -0.86 1.92 10.56
C GLN A 75 -0.60 0.72 9.64
N ALA A 76 0.46 -0.04 9.91
CA ALA A 76 0.78 -1.25 9.16
C ALA A 76 -0.30 -2.34 9.29
N ALA A 77 -0.93 -2.48 10.47
CA ALA A 77 -2.02 -3.43 10.67
C ALA A 77 -3.30 -3.02 9.93
N ARG A 78 -3.65 -1.73 9.93
CA ARG A 78 -4.76 -1.19 9.13
C ARG A 78 -4.52 -1.38 7.64
N LEU A 79 -3.30 -1.10 7.19
CA LEU A 79 -2.90 -1.29 5.81
C LEU A 79 -3.04 -2.76 5.38
N ARG A 80 -2.60 -3.70 6.20
CA ARG A 80 -2.78 -5.13 5.94
C ARG A 80 -4.24 -5.54 5.82
N HIS A 81 -5.10 -5.00 6.69
CA HIS A 81 -6.53 -5.28 6.61
C HIS A 81 -7.14 -4.72 5.33
N TYR A 82 -6.76 -3.50 4.97
CA TYR A 82 -7.19 -2.82 3.75
C TYR A 82 -6.80 -3.59 2.48
N GLU A 83 -5.56 -4.06 2.38
CA GLU A 83 -5.06 -4.81 1.24
C GLU A 83 -5.67 -6.23 1.14
N GLY A 84 -6.06 -6.79 2.28
CA GLY A 84 -6.77 -8.08 2.34
C GLY A 84 -5.92 -9.27 1.89
N ARG A 85 -6.62 -10.33 1.46
CA ARG A 85 -5.98 -11.59 1.05
C ARG A 85 -5.50 -11.60 -0.41
N ASP A 86 -5.94 -10.65 -1.20
CA ASP A 86 -5.57 -10.56 -2.61
C ASP A 86 -4.14 -10.09 -2.83
N TYR A 87 -3.53 -9.55 -1.78
CA TYR A 87 -2.17 -9.03 -1.82
C TYR A 87 -1.28 -9.69 -0.77
N ARG A 88 -0.03 -9.91 -1.14
CA ARG A 88 1.04 -10.33 -0.22
C ARG A 88 2.04 -9.21 -0.01
N LEU A 89 2.57 -9.11 1.20
CA LEU A 89 3.62 -8.18 1.53
C LEU A 89 4.98 -8.72 1.04
N ALA A 90 5.75 -7.86 0.38
CA ALA A 90 7.11 -8.17 -0.08
C ALA A 90 8.04 -7.00 0.23
N ARG A 91 9.33 -7.29 0.45
CA ARG A 91 10.38 -6.27 0.55
C ARG A 91 10.97 -6.05 -0.83
N CYS A 92 10.97 -4.82 -1.30
CA CYS A 92 11.49 -4.44 -2.61
C CYS A 92 12.47 -3.27 -2.47
N LYS A 93 13.32 -3.09 -3.48
CA LYS A 93 14.16 -1.89 -3.60
C LYS A 93 13.43 -0.88 -4.47
N VAL A 94 13.21 0.31 -3.95
CA VAL A 94 12.69 1.47 -4.69
C VAL A 94 13.81 2.48 -4.94
N ARG A 95 13.67 3.30 -5.98
CA ARG A 95 14.62 4.37 -6.32
C ARG A 95 13.97 5.72 -6.06
N LEU A 96 14.68 6.58 -5.36
CA LEU A 96 14.33 7.97 -5.14
C LEU A 96 14.71 8.82 -6.35
N ALA A 97 14.24 10.08 -6.39
CA ALA A 97 14.56 11.01 -7.48
C ALA A 97 16.06 11.31 -7.61
N ASP A 98 16.80 11.27 -6.51
CA ASP A 98 18.26 11.47 -6.47
C ASP A 98 19.07 10.21 -6.87
N GLY A 99 18.39 9.14 -7.30
CA GLY A 99 19.00 7.88 -7.72
C GLY A 99 19.30 6.90 -6.60
N ARG A 100 19.21 7.29 -5.33
CA ARG A 100 19.43 6.38 -4.19
C ARG A 100 18.39 5.28 -4.19
N ALA A 101 18.82 4.06 -3.86
CA ALA A 101 17.95 2.93 -3.64
C ALA A 101 17.71 2.73 -2.14
N CYS A 102 16.47 2.48 -1.77
CA CYS A 102 16.11 2.11 -0.41
C CYS A 102 15.15 0.92 -0.38
N ALA A 103 15.14 0.20 0.73
CA ALA A 103 14.21 -0.89 0.91
C ALA A 103 12.84 -0.36 1.35
N ALA A 104 11.78 -0.91 0.78
CA ALA A 104 10.41 -0.60 1.15
C ALA A 104 9.56 -1.85 1.13
N MET A 105 8.50 -1.85 1.95
CA MET A 105 7.46 -2.86 1.92
C MET A 105 6.47 -2.54 0.81
N VAL A 106 6.11 -3.53 0.02
CA VAL A 106 5.19 -3.39 -1.13
C VAL A 106 4.14 -4.48 -1.09
N TYR A 107 2.89 -4.13 -1.28
CA TYR A 107 1.82 -5.11 -1.46
C TYR A 107 1.74 -5.53 -2.93
N LEU A 108 2.05 -6.80 -3.20
CA LEU A 108 2.01 -7.42 -4.52
C LEU A 108 0.78 -8.31 -4.63
N GLY A 109 0.10 -8.28 -5.76
CA GLY A 109 -1.04 -9.15 -6.00
C GLY A 109 -0.68 -10.63 -5.87
N GLN A 110 -1.59 -11.44 -5.33
CA GLN A 110 -1.47 -12.88 -5.20
C GLN A 110 -2.33 -13.60 -6.23
N GLY A 111 -1.90 -14.82 -6.60
CA GLY A 111 -2.65 -15.70 -7.48
C GLY A 111 -2.48 -15.39 -8.97
N ARG A 112 -3.31 -16.01 -9.81
CA ARG A 112 -3.34 -15.71 -11.25
C ARG A 112 -3.85 -14.29 -11.44
N ILE A 113 -3.00 -13.42 -11.94
CA ILE A 113 -3.41 -12.10 -12.38
C ILE A 113 -4.28 -12.34 -13.63
N PRO A 114 -5.58 -11.97 -13.61
CA PRO A 114 -6.36 -11.97 -14.83
C PRO A 114 -5.63 -11.16 -15.89
N LEU A 115 -5.71 -11.55 -17.16
CA LEU A 115 -5.04 -10.83 -18.26
C LEU A 115 -5.24 -9.32 -18.08
N PRO A 116 -4.15 -8.53 -17.97
CA PRO A 116 -4.23 -7.12 -17.66
C PRO A 116 -4.95 -6.40 -18.81
N ARG A 117 -6.10 -5.80 -18.51
CA ARG A 117 -6.85 -4.97 -19.43
C ARG A 117 -6.46 -3.51 -19.21
N GLY A 118 -5.42 -3.05 -19.93
CA GLY A 118 -5.05 -1.63 -19.94
C GLY A 118 -4.18 -1.17 -18.77
N SER A 119 -3.90 0.11 -18.77
CA SER A 119 -3.14 0.81 -17.73
C SER A 119 -4.09 1.42 -16.71
N TRP A 120 -3.74 1.34 -15.43
CA TRP A 120 -4.46 2.06 -14.38
C TRP A 120 -3.84 3.45 -14.18
N ARG A 121 -4.69 4.49 -14.09
CA ARG A 121 -4.28 5.87 -13.86
C ARG A 121 -5.04 6.47 -12.68
N LEU A 122 -4.32 7.10 -11.76
CA LEU A 122 -4.91 7.70 -10.56
C LEU A 122 -6.01 8.72 -10.90
N GLY A 123 -5.75 9.67 -11.79
CA GLY A 123 -6.72 10.71 -12.12
C GLY A 123 -8.01 10.18 -12.76
N GLU A 124 -7.93 9.12 -13.55
CA GLU A 124 -9.12 8.44 -14.09
C GLU A 124 -9.89 7.73 -12.98
N TRP A 125 -9.20 7.02 -12.12
CA TRP A 125 -9.80 6.37 -10.95
C TRP A 125 -10.47 7.38 -10.02
N GLN A 126 -9.84 8.52 -9.75
CA GLN A 126 -10.40 9.58 -8.91
C GLN A 126 -11.71 10.12 -9.47
N ARG A 127 -11.80 10.30 -10.79
CA ARG A 127 -13.03 10.80 -11.43
C ARG A 127 -14.16 9.76 -11.44
N ARG A 128 -13.84 8.48 -11.70
CA ARG A 128 -14.84 7.45 -11.98
C ARG A 128 -15.21 6.59 -10.78
N SER A 129 -14.24 6.27 -9.94
CA SER A 129 -14.37 5.21 -8.93
C SER A 129 -14.25 5.69 -7.50
N LYS A 130 -13.54 6.78 -7.24
CA LYS A 130 -13.21 7.23 -5.88
C LYS A 130 -14.42 7.39 -4.95
N PRO A 131 -15.56 8.03 -5.34
CA PRO A 131 -16.67 8.24 -4.42
C PRO A 131 -17.27 6.92 -3.89
N ALA A 132 -17.50 5.96 -4.80
CA ALA A 132 -18.00 4.64 -4.44
C ALA A 132 -16.96 3.83 -3.65
N PHE A 133 -15.70 3.95 -4.03
CA PHE A 133 -14.59 3.27 -3.36
C PHE A 133 -14.40 3.72 -1.91
N LEU A 134 -14.46 5.03 -1.63
CA LEU A 134 -14.33 5.55 -0.26
C LEU A 134 -15.44 5.04 0.65
N LYS A 135 -16.69 4.95 0.15
CA LYS A 135 -17.82 4.37 0.91
C LYS A 135 -17.53 2.90 1.28
N LEU A 136 -17.08 2.11 0.32
CA LEU A 136 -16.77 0.69 0.54
C LEU A 136 -15.57 0.51 1.50
N ALA A 137 -14.51 1.27 1.32
CA ALA A 137 -13.33 1.23 2.18
C ALA A 137 -13.67 1.64 3.64
N ALA A 138 -14.55 2.62 3.82
CA ALA A 138 -15.02 3.02 5.14
C ALA A 138 -15.77 1.88 5.85
N LEU A 139 -16.59 1.10 5.13
CA LEU A 139 -17.27 -0.08 5.69
C LEU A 139 -16.29 -1.16 6.11
N TRP A 140 -15.28 -1.46 5.30
CA TRP A 140 -14.24 -2.45 5.66
C TRP A 140 -13.46 -2.04 6.91
N LEU A 141 -13.12 -0.78 7.04
CA LEU A 141 -12.40 -0.27 8.20
C LEU A 141 -13.26 -0.17 9.45
N ALA A 142 -14.56 0.11 9.31
CA ALA A 142 -15.50 0.05 10.43
C ALA A 142 -15.60 -1.38 10.98
N ALA A 143 -15.70 -2.39 10.11
CA ALA A 143 -15.69 -3.79 10.51
C ALA A 143 -14.39 -4.19 11.23
N TYR A 144 -13.24 -3.67 10.80
CA TYR A 144 -11.94 -3.87 11.46
C TYR A 144 -11.93 -3.33 12.89
N ARG A 145 -12.46 -2.13 13.11
CA ARG A 145 -12.56 -1.50 14.43
C ARG A 145 -13.52 -2.26 15.35
N GLN A 146 -14.70 -2.63 14.85
CA GLN A 146 -15.71 -3.39 15.59
C GLN A 146 -15.19 -4.76 16.05
N ALA A 147 -14.38 -5.44 15.24
CA ALA A 147 -13.75 -6.71 15.60
C ALA A 147 -12.66 -6.57 16.69
N GLY A 148 -12.34 -5.34 17.12
CA GLY A 148 -11.31 -5.07 18.13
C GLY A 148 -9.89 -5.40 17.70
N TYR A 149 -9.64 -5.48 16.39
CA TYR A 149 -8.30 -5.76 15.85
C TYR A 149 -7.30 -4.64 16.16
N GLU A 150 -7.77 -3.41 16.34
CA GLU A 150 -6.91 -2.28 16.74
C GLU A 150 -6.32 -2.47 18.13
N THR A 151 -7.06 -3.08 19.07
CA THR A 151 -6.62 -3.34 20.44
C THR A 151 -5.86 -4.64 20.58
N ARG A 152 -6.20 -5.67 19.80
CA ARG A 152 -5.51 -6.96 19.75
C ARG A 152 -4.30 -6.97 18.85
N GLY A 153 -4.12 -5.95 18.03
CA GLY A 153 -3.08 -5.79 17.02
C GLY A 153 -1.67 -5.66 17.58
N ARG A 154 -1.34 -6.48 18.58
CA ARG A 154 0.05 -6.83 18.89
C ARG A 154 0.58 -7.64 17.72
N VAL A 155 1.08 -6.92 16.81
CA VAL A 155 1.48 -7.25 15.46
C VAL A 155 2.65 -8.24 15.50
N ARG A 156 2.36 -9.51 15.80
CA ARG A 156 3.36 -10.61 15.78
C ARG A 156 4.08 -10.70 14.43
N TRP A 157 3.39 -10.40 13.36
CA TRP A 157 3.97 -10.46 12.03
C TRP A 157 4.92 -9.30 11.72
N VAL A 158 4.67 -8.09 12.23
CA VAL A 158 5.58 -6.94 12.11
C VAL A 158 6.91 -7.24 12.78
N LYS A 159 6.88 -7.89 13.95
CA LYS A 159 8.09 -8.31 14.63
C LYS A 159 8.90 -9.33 13.84
N ARG A 160 8.24 -10.26 13.13
CA ARG A 160 8.94 -11.23 12.26
C ARG A 160 9.61 -10.58 11.06
N TRP A 161 9.06 -9.50 10.55
CA TRP A 161 9.64 -8.79 9.41
C TRP A 161 10.77 -7.84 9.82
N ALA A 162 10.64 -7.17 10.94
CA ALA A 162 11.67 -6.29 11.50
C ALA A 162 12.91 -7.07 12.02
N ALA A 163 12.77 -8.37 12.27
CA ALA A 163 13.86 -9.23 12.78
C ALA A 163 14.63 -9.98 11.66
N ARG A 164 14.38 -9.68 10.38
CA ARG A 164 15.05 -10.30 9.23
C ARG A 164 16.00 -9.34 8.51
N ASP A 165 16.63 -8.43 9.25
CA ASP A 165 17.80 -7.67 8.81
C ASP A 165 19.07 -8.42 9.11
#